data_e0f2ad36509ca6da6cd6d8acf07b3619
#
_entry.id   e0f2ad36509ca6da6cd6d8acf07b3619
#
_cell.length_a   1.000
_cell.length_b   1.000
_cell.length_c   1.000
_cell.angle_alpha   90.00
_cell.angle_beta   90.00
_cell.angle_gamma   90.00
#
_symmetry.space_group_name_H-M   'P 1'
#
loop_
_entity.id
_entity.type
_entity.pdbx_description
1 polymer ?
#
loop_
_entity_poly.entity_id
_entity_poly.type
_entity_poly.pdbx_seq_one_letter_code
_entity_poly.pdbx_strand_id
1 'polypeptide(L)'
;MNLNTDSPGEKPLHPLTVIVGPSGVGKGTVLQQLVKRFPQIDLSVSATTRPPRAGELDGVHYHFLTPAAFDEAIAAGDFLEWAVVHGQHRYGTLRTTVERAQDRGRAPVLEIDLDGARQVRTAMPQARFVFLAPPSWEELERRLRGRGSETEAQVQRRLKTARMEMAAQDEFDTVIVNDEVDNTVTQLAQYMQLA
;
A
#
# COMPACT_ATOMS: atom_id res chain seq x y z
N MET A 1 16.46 19.88 45.47
CA MET A 1 16.44 18.48 45.02
C MET A 1 15.38 18.38 43.90
N ASN A 2 15.82 18.56 42.67
CA ASN A 2 14.93 18.42 41.49
C ASN A 2 15.01 17.00 41.01
N LEU A 3 13.93 16.24 41.22
CA LEU A 3 13.76 14.93 40.62
C LEU A 3 13.29 15.15 39.17
N ASN A 4 14.25 15.05 38.27
CA ASN A 4 13.96 14.90 36.82
C ASN A 4 13.38 13.50 36.62
N THR A 5 12.06 13.41 36.49
CA THR A 5 11.41 12.20 36.00
C THR A 5 11.55 12.17 34.50
N ASP A 6 12.64 11.54 34.03
CA ASP A 6 12.72 11.10 32.64
C ASP A 6 11.61 10.09 32.40
N SER A 7 10.49 10.54 31.84
CA SER A 7 9.52 9.67 31.22
C SER A 7 10.20 8.94 30.05
N PRO A 8 10.08 7.60 29.93
CA PRO A 8 10.60 6.91 28.76
C PRO A 8 9.93 7.51 27.53
N GLY A 9 10.75 8.10 26.64
CA GLY A 9 10.26 8.84 25.48
C GLY A 9 9.27 8.00 24.68
N GLU A 10 8.04 8.50 24.58
CA GLU A 10 7.06 7.96 23.64
C GLU A 10 7.72 7.91 22.25
N LYS A 11 7.89 6.70 21.72
CA LYS A 11 8.34 6.53 20.35
C LYS A 11 7.33 7.27 19.45
N PRO A 12 7.80 8.11 18.52
CA PRO A 12 6.90 8.82 17.64
C PRO A 12 6.01 7.80 16.91
N LEU A 13 4.69 7.90 17.11
CA LEU A 13 3.72 7.05 16.45
C LEU A 13 3.68 7.46 14.97
N HIS A 14 4.22 6.63 14.08
CA HIS A 14 4.13 6.88 12.65
C HIS A 14 2.70 6.57 12.16
N PRO A 15 1.98 7.55 11.57
CA PRO A 15 0.69 7.27 10.96
C PRO A 15 0.81 6.24 9.84
N LEU A 16 -0.24 5.45 9.63
CA LEU A 16 -0.36 4.61 8.44
C LEU A 16 -0.27 5.48 7.18
N THR A 17 0.56 5.09 6.21
CA THR A 17 0.61 5.71 4.89
C THR A 17 0.10 4.72 3.84
N VAL A 18 -0.94 5.12 3.12
CA VAL A 18 -1.58 4.37 2.04
C VAL A 18 -1.08 4.94 0.72
N ILE A 19 -0.49 4.10 -0.13
CA ILE A 19 0.05 4.48 -1.43
C ILE A 19 -0.78 3.82 -2.53
N VAL A 20 -1.38 4.67 -3.35
CA VAL A 20 -2.19 4.28 -4.51
C VAL A 20 -1.60 4.90 -5.78
N GLY A 21 -2.04 4.44 -6.91
CA GLY A 21 -1.65 4.99 -8.20
C GLY A 21 -1.91 3.97 -9.31
N PRO A 22 -1.98 4.40 -10.56
CA PRO A 22 -2.37 3.54 -11.66
C PRO A 22 -1.42 2.36 -11.85
N SER A 23 -1.97 1.29 -12.40
CA SER A 23 -1.15 0.16 -12.83
C SER A 23 -0.08 0.64 -13.82
N GLY A 24 1.17 0.21 -13.64
CA GLY A 24 2.29 0.65 -14.48
C GLY A 24 3.00 1.94 -14.03
N VAL A 25 2.51 2.65 -13.02
CA VAL A 25 3.16 3.87 -12.51
C VAL A 25 4.52 3.59 -11.84
N GLY A 26 4.79 2.36 -11.38
CA GLY A 26 6.06 1.97 -10.76
C GLY A 26 6.04 1.89 -9.23
N LYS A 27 4.85 1.75 -8.60
CA LYS A 27 4.70 1.63 -7.13
C LYS A 27 5.68 0.65 -6.51
N GLY A 28 5.70 -0.60 -6.98
CA GLY A 28 6.56 -1.64 -6.41
C GLY A 28 8.04 -1.29 -6.44
N THR A 29 8.55 -0.66 -7.51
CA THR A 29 9.94 -0.21 -7.60
C THR A 29 10.24 0.89 -6.58
N VAL A 30 9.35 1.87 -6.46
CA VAL A 30 9.47 2.97 -5.48
C VAL A 30 9.47 2.40 -4.06
N LEU A 31 8.53 1.50 -3.74
CA LEU A 31 8.42 0.90 -2.40
C LEU A 31 9.64 0.05 -2.04
N GLN A 32 10.17 -0.74 -2.97
CA GLN A 32 11.41 -1.50 -2.75
C GLN A 32 12.58 -0.59 -2.39
N GLN A 33 12.76 0.52 -3.11
CA GLN A 33 13.82 1.49 -2.81
C GLN A 33 13.55 2.25 -1.50
N LEU A 34 12.29 2.58 -1.24
CA LEU A 34 11.88 3.25 0.00
C LEU A 34 12.21 2.38 1.23
N VAL A 35 11.81 1.10 1.23
CA VAL A 35 12.12 0.16 2.33
C VAL A 35 13.62 -0.07 2.48
N LYS A 36 14.36 -0.16 1.37
CA LYS A 36 15.81 -0.32 1.39
C LYS A 36 16.52 0.89 2.02
N ARG A 37 16.05 2.11 1.73
CA ARG A 37 16.65 3.36 2.20
C ARG A 37 16.23 3.71 3.63
N PHE A 38 15.02 3.32 4.03
CA PHE A 38 14.42 3.62 5.32
C PHE A 38 13.95 2.34 6.04
N PRO A 39 14.88 1.66 6.78
CA PRO A 39 14.57 0.39 7.43
C PRO A 39 13.46 0.44 8.50
N GLN A 40 13.09 1.63 8.98
CA GLN A 40 11.97 1.82 9.91
C GLN A 40 10.59 1.62 9.24
N ILE A 41 10.51 1.54 7.92
CA ILE A 41 9.25 1.24 7.22
C ILE A 41 8.87 -0.23 7.45
N ASP A 42 7.58 -0.44 7.62
CA ASP A 42 6.95 -1.76 7.66
C ASP A 42 5.92 -1.84 6.52
N LEU A 43 6.30 -2.49 5.41
CA LEU A 43 5.38 -2.73 4.31
C LEU A 43 4.44 -3.86 4.71
N SER A 44 3.17 -3.56 4.81
CA SER A 44 2.17 -4.50 5.33
C SER A 44 2.04 -5.73 4.44
N VAL A 45 1.98 -6.89 5.08
CA VAL A 45 1.72 -8.17 4.44
C VAL A 45 0.20 -8.41 4.41
N SER A 46 -0.36 -8.55 3.20
CA SER A 46 -1.79 -8.80 3.02
C SER A 46 -2.19 -10.22 3.42
N ALA A 47 -3.45 -10.38 3.86
CA ALA A 47 -4.07 -11.70 4.00
C ALA A 47 -4.70 -12.14 2.67
N THR A 48 -4.78 -13.45 2.43
CA THR A 48 -5.44 -14.01 1.25
C THR A 48 -6.03 -15.38 1.51
N THR A 49 -7.13 -15.71 0.78
CA THR A 49 -7.68 -17.08 0.73
C THR A 49 -7.09 -17.92 -0.38
N ARG A 50 -6.17 -17.38 -1.19
CA ARG A 50 -5.44 -18.13 -2.20
C ARG A 50 -4.45 -19.09 -1.51
N PRO A 51 -4.38 -20.36 -1.92
CA PRO A 51 -3.33 -21.25 -1.43
C PRO A 51 -1.93 -20.71 -1.75
N PRO A 52 -0.94 -20.97 -0.87
CA PRO A 52 0.44 -20.58 -1.13
C PRO A 52 0.98 -21.27 -2.40
N ARG A 53 1.79 -20.54 -3.16
CA ARG A 53 2.56 -21.11 -4.28
C ARG A 53 3.87 -21.69 -3.76
N ALA A 54 4.57 -22.47 -4.61
CA ALA A 54 5.88 -22.97 -4.28
C ALA A 54 6.84 -21.82 -3.93
N GLY A 55 7.46 -21.89 -2.76
CA GLY A 55 8.39 -20.88 -2.24
C GLY A 55 7.73 -19.71 -1.49
N GLU A 56 6.40 -19.61 -1.45
CA GLU A 56 5.73 -18.61 -0.61
C GLU A 56 5.67 -19.08 0.85
N LEU A 57 5.91 -18.15 1.77
CA LEU A 57 5.92 -18.39 3.22
C LEU A 57 4.83 -17.55 3.89
N ASP A 58 4.08 -18.18 4.80
CA ASP A 58 3.07 -17.52 5.61
C ASP A 58 3.68 -16.42 6.48
N GLY A 59 2.99 -15.27 6.57
CA GLY A 59 3.45 -14.10 7.32
C GLY A 59 4.60 -13.32 6.66
N VAL A 60 5.13 -13.80 5.52
CA VAL A 60 6.20 -13.13 4.76
C VAL A 60 5.68 -12.60 3.43
N HIS A 61 5.05 -13.46 2.64
CA HIS A 61 4.50 -13.10 1.33
C HIS A 61 3.02 -12.71 1.46
N TYR A 62 2.29 -13.51 2.23
CA TYR A 62 0.89 -13.30 2.61
C TYR A 62 0.62 -13.96 3.96
N HIS A 63 -0.46 -13.52 4.63
CA HIS A 63 -1.12 -14.32 5.66
C HIS A 63 -2.15 -15.21 4.95
N PHE A 64 -1.85 -16.51 4.82
CA PHE A 64 -2.71 -17.45 4.13
C PHE A 64 -3.83 -17.94 5.06
N LEU A 65 -5.05 -17.46 4.80
CA LEU A 65 -6.24 -17.80 5.59
C LEU A 65 -7.13 -18.80 4.84
N THR A 66 -7.80 -19.66 5.58
CA THR A 66 -8.91 -20.43 5.01
C THR A 66 -10.08 -19.48 4.66
N PRO A 67 -10.97 -19.86 3.72
CA PRO A 67 -12.17 -19.07 3.45
C PRO A 67 -13.00 -18.78 4.72
N ALA A 68 -13.16 -19.76 5.62
CA ALA A 68 -13.88 -19.61 6.88
C ALA A 68 -13.21 -18.60 7.83
N ALA A 69 -11.87 -18.73 8.03
CA ALA A 69 -11.14 -17.77 8.86
C ALA A 69 -11.17 -16.35 8.30
N PHE A 70 -11.21 -16.20 6.97
CA PHE A 70 -11.37 -14.89 6.34
C PHE A 70 -12.77 -14.31 6.58
N ASP A 71 -13.84 -15.14 6.52
CA ASP A 71 -15.21 -14.74 6.84
C ASP A 71 -15.36 -14.31 8.30
N GLU A 72 -14.74 -15.06 9.22
CA GLU A 72 -14.70 -14.73 10.64
C GLU A 72 -14.02 -13.37 10.88
N ALA A 73 -12.88 -13.12 10.22
CA ALA A 73 -12.16 -11.86 10.33
C ALA A 73 -12.95 -10.68 9.73
N ILE A 74 -13.71 -10.89 8.63
CA ILE A 74 -14.64 -9.86 8.11
C ILE A 74 -15.73 -9.55 9.16
N ALA A 75 -16.35 -10.58 9.71
CA ALA A 75 -17.43 -10.43 10.70
C ALA A 75 -16.96 -9.75 12.00
N ALA A 76 -15.69 -9.98 12.38
CA ALA A 76 -15.06 -9.34 13.54
C ALA A 76 -14.62 -7.88 13.27
N GLY A 77 -14.61 -7.42 12.00
CA GLY A 77 -14.10 -6.09 11.63
C GLY A 77 -12.58 -5.99 11.67
N ASP A 78 -11.88 -7.11 11.53
CA ASP A 78 -10.42 -7.19 11.62
C ASP A 78 -9.70 -6.65 10.37
N PHE A 79 -10.42 -6.43 9.27
CA PHE A 79 -9.86 -5.87 8.06
C PHE A 79 -9.98 -4.35 8.01
N LEU A 80 -8.92 -3.68 7.55
CA LEU A 80 -8.95 -2.28 7.13
C LEU A 80 -9.59 -2.13 5.74
N GLU A 81 -9.29 -3.08 4.87
CA GLU A 81 -9.86 -3.22 3.52
C GLU A 81 -9.81 -4.69 3.10
N TRP A 82 -10.70 -5.10 2.21
CA TRP A 82 -10.62 -6.39 1.54
C TRP A 82 -11.38 -6.37 0.20
N ALA A 83 -10.98 -7.23 -0.73
CA ALA A 83 -11.62 -7.38 -2.03
C ALA A 83 -11.57 -8.82 -2.53
N VAL A 84 -12.49 -9.14 -3.46
CA VAL A 84 -12.45 -10.36 -4.26
C VAL A 84 -11.69 -10.09 -5.55
N VAL A 85 -10.60 -10.80 -5.77
CA VAL A 85 -9.76 -10.62 -6.96
C VAL A 85 -10.05 -11.74 -7.96
N HIS A 86 -10.33 -11.37 -9.20
CA HIS A 86 -10.69 -12.28 -10.30
C HIS A 86 -11.85 -13.24 -9.99
N GLY A 87 -12.76 -12.86 -9.09
CA GLY A 87 -13.92 -13.65 -8.71
C GLY A 87 -13.62 -14.97 -7.96
N GLN A 88 -12.37 -15.19 -7.52
CA GLN A 88 -11.93 -16.47 -6.94
C GLN A 88 -11.38 -16.35 -5.53
N HIS A 89 -10.44 -15.45 -5.32
CA HIS A 89 -9.73 -15.33 -4.06
C HIS A 89 -9.91 -13.96 -3.45
N ARG A 90 -9.94 -13.94 -2.12
CA ARG A 90 -10.01 -12.69 -1.34
C ARG A 90 -8.62 -12.28 -0.91
N TYR A 91 -8.43 -10.96 -0.87
CA TYR A 91 -7.23 -10.31 -0.36
C TYR A 91 -7.66 -9.18 0.54
N GLY A 92 -6.86 -8.84 1.54
CA GLY A 92 -7.16 -7.72 2.41
C GLY A 92 -6.04 -7.44 3.39
N THR A 93 -6.10 -6.29 4.02
CA THR A 93 -5.14 -5.84 5.02
C THR A 93 -5.72 -5.97 6.41
N LEU A 94 -5.10 -6.79 7.26
CA LEU A 94 -5.50 -6.94 8.66
C LEU A 94 -5.10 -5.68 9.46
N ARG A 95 -6.04 -5.16 10.25
CA ARG A 95 -5.82 -4.04 11.18
C ARG A 95 -4.63 -4.30 12.12
N THR A 96 -4.56 -5.50 12.66
CA THR A 96 -3.50 -5.91 13.60
C THR A 96 -2.09 -5.86 13.00
N THR A 97 -1.94 -5.95 11.66
CA THR A 97 -0.64 -5.80 11.00
C THR A 97 -0.12 -4.37 11.14
N VAL A 98 -1.00 -3.39 10.94
CA VAL A 98 -0.67 -1.96 11.09
C VAL A 98 -0.39 -1.60 12.53
N GLU A 99 -1.26 -2.03 13.45
CA GLU A 99 -1.11 -1.79 14.90
C GLU A 99 0.21 -2.34 15.43
N ARG A 100 0.56 -3.58 15.09
CA ARG A 100 1.84 -4.19 15.48
C ARG A 100 3.07 -3.46 14.93
N ALA A 101 2.98 -2.90 13.72
CA ALA A 101 4.06 -2.08 13.18
C ALA A 101 4.23 -0.80 14.01
N GLN A 102 3.13 -0.11 14.33
CA GLN A 102 3.11 1.09 15.16
C GLN A 102 3.63 0.84 16.58
N ASP A 103 3.21 -0.25 17.23
CA ASP A 103 3.69 -0.66 18.56
C ASP A 103 5.20 -0.88 18.61
N ARG A 104 5.80 -1.29 17.48
CA ARG A 104 7.26 -1.44 17.33
C ARG A 104 7.94 -0.10 16.99
N GLY A 105 7.20 1.00 16.87
CA GLY A 105 7.71 2.30 16.44
C GLY A 105 8.13 2.31 14.97
N ARG A 106 7.53 1.47 14.14
CA ARG A 106 7.76 1.41 12.69
C ARG A 106 6.71 2.23 11.95
N ALA A 107 7.03 2.62 10.73
CA ALA A 107 6.13 3.36 9.84
C ALA A 107 5.39 2.37 8.93
N PRO A 108 4.10 2.06 9.21
CA PRO A 108 3.34 1.16 8.36
C PRO A 108 3.00 1.79 7.01
N VAL A 109 3.15 1.01 5.95
CA VAL A 109 2.83 1.39 4.58
C VAL A 109 1.96 0.33 3.93
N LEU A 110 0.89 0.76 3.25
CA LEU A 110 0.05 -0.09 2.40
C LEU A 110 0.24 0.28 0.93
N GLU A 111 0.39 -0.73 0.07
CA GLU A 111 0.22 -0.62 -1.37
C GLU A 111 -1.07 -1.32 -1.76
N ILE A 112 -2.10 -0.55 -2.09
CA ILE A 112 -3.45 -1.06 -2.41
C ILE A 112 -4.03 -0.33 -3.62
N ASP A 113 -5.17 -0.79 -4.10
CA ASP A 113 -5.92 -0.13 -5.16
C ASP A 113 -6.82 1.00 -4.62
N LEU A 114 -7.52 1.68 -5.53
CA LEU A 114 -8.38 2.81 -5.21
C LEU A 114 -9.54 2.42 -4.27
N ASP A 115 -10.17 1.27 -4.51
CA ASP A 115 -11.32 0.84 -3.71
C ASP A 115 -10.88 0.41 -2.31
N GLY A 116 -9.72 -0.23 -2.19
CA GLY A 116 -9.09 -0.51 -0.90
C GLY A 116 -8.76 0.77 -0.13
N ALA A 117 -8.21 1.79 -0.80
CA ALA A 117 -7.90 3.07 -0.16
C ALA A 117 -9.14 3.77 0.40
N ARG A 118 -10.27 3.71 -0.30
CA ARG A 118 -11.55 4.25 0.18
C ARG A 118 -12.07 3.51 1.41
N GLN A 119 -11.90 2.18 1.46
CA GLN A 119 -12.23 1.39 2.64
C GLN A 119 -11.34 1.77 3.82
N VAL A 120 -10.01 1.86 3.61
CA VAL A 120 -9.07 2.29 4.67
C VAL A 120 -9.40 3.71 5.15
N ARG A 121 -9.78 4.64 4.27
CA ARG A 121 -10.16 6.00 4.66
C ARG A 121 -11.38 6.00 5.60
N THR A 122 -12.31 5.09 5.38
CA THR A 122 -13.47 4.92 6.27
C THR A 122 -13.08 4.27 7.59
N ALA A 123 -12.23 3.23 7.55
CA ALA A 123 -11.84 2.44 8.72
C ALA A 123 -10.78 3.12 9.61
N MET A 124 -9.94 3.98 9.01
CA MET A 124 -8.81 4.67 9.65
C MET A 124 -8.61 6.07 9.03
N PRO A 125 -9.51 7.04 9.32
CA PRO A 125 -9.50 8.37 8.70
C PRO A 125 -8.25 9.20 9.01
N GLN A 126 -7.49 8.86 10.06
CA GLN A 126 -6.22 9.50 10.42
C GLN A 126 -5.03 9.00 9.59
N ALA A 127 -5.20 7.99 8.73
CA ALA A 127 -4.14 7.54 7.83
C ALA A 127 -3.81 8.64 6.80
N ARG A 128 -2.60 8.61 6.26
CA ARG A 128 -2.12 9.49 5.19
C ARG A 128 -2.30 8.81 3.85
N PHE A 129 -2.84 9.51 2.87
CA PHE A 129 -3.13 8.94 1.54
C PHE A 129 -2.31 9.64 0.47
N VAL A 130 -1.47 8.87 -0.21
CA VAL A 130 -0.57 9.35 -1.28
C VAL A 130 -1.00 8.73 -2.60
N PHE A 131 -1.17 9.57 -3.62
CA PHE A 131 -1.33 9.12 -4.99
C PHE A 131 -0.01 9.26 -5.74
N LEU A 132 0.52 8.14 -6.27
CA LEU A 132 1.65 8.17 -7.19
C LEU A 132 1.12 8.35 -8.62
N ALA A 133 1.43 9.49 -9.21
CA ALA A 133 1.07 9.82 -10.58
C ALA A 133 2.23 9.53 -11.55
N PRO A 134 1.97 9.14 -12.79
CA PRO A 134 2.99 9.14 -13.84
C PRO A 134 3.33 10.58 -14.25
N PRO A 135 4.50 10.85 -14.84
CA PRO A 135 4.85 12.17 -15.33
C PRO A 135 3.97 12.65 -16.49
N SER A 136 3.43 11.71 -17.28
CA SER A 136 2.41 11.98 -18.29
C SER A 136 1.59 10.72 -18.61
N TRP A 137 0.45 10.90 -19.30
CA TRP A 137 -0.36 9.79 -19.79
C TRP A 137 0.40 8.92 -20.81
N GLU A 138 1.13 9.55 -21.72
CA GLU A 138 1.92 8.88 -22.75
C GLU A 138 3.00 7.98 -22.14
N GLU A 139 3.66 8.46 -21.09
CA GLU A 139 4.65 7.67 -20.36
C GLU A 139 4.01 6.46 -19.66
N LEU A 140 2.83 6.63 -19.05
CA LEU A 140 2.10 5.52 -18.45
C LEU A 140 1.71 4.48 -19.50
N GLU A 141 1.17 4.91 -20.63
CA GLU A 141 0.81 4.02 -21.73
C GLU A 141 2.03 3.27 -22.26
N ARG A 142 3.17 3.95 -22.45
CA ARG A 142 4.44 3.35 -22.85
C ARG A 142 4.88 2.26 -21.86
N ARG A 143 4.83 2.53 -20.55
CA ARG A 143 5.18 1.56 -19.50
C ARG A 143 4.25 0.36 -19.49
N LEU A 144 2.95 0.56 -19.70
CA LEU A 144 1.96 -0.52 -19.77
C LEU A 144 2.18 -1.41 -20.97
N ARG A 145 2.49 -0.84 -22.16
CA ARG A 145 2.75 -1.59 -23.40
C ARG A 145 4.11 -2.29 -23.39
N GLY A 146 5.09 -1.74 -22.69
CA GLY A 146 6.49 -2.22 -22.69
C GLY A 146 6.71 -3.56 -21.96
N ARG A 147 5.72 -4.12 -21.27
CA ARG A 147 5.86 -5.42 -20.59
C ARG A 147 5.84 -6.63 -21.53
N GLY A 148 5.41 -6.46 -22.79
CA GLY A 148 5.60 -7.41 -23.90
C GLY A 148 4.87 -8.75 -23.81
N SER A 149 4.22 -9.06 -22.69
CA SER A 149 3.55 -10.35 -22.44
C SER A 149 2.02 -10.29 -22.55
N GLU A 150 1.45 -9.12 -22.84
CA GLU A 150 0.01 -8.88 -22.80
C GLU A 150 -0.57 -8.68 -24.21
N THR A 151 -1.79 -9.17 -24.40
CA THR A 151 -2.56 -8.90 -25.63
C THR A 151 -3.04 -7.45 -25.64
N GLU A 152 -3.31 -6.90 -26.84
CA GLU A 152 -3.84 -5.53 -26.97
C GLU A 152 -5.14 -5.34 -26.16
N ALA A 153 -6.02 -6.35 -26.11
CA ALA A 153 -7.24 -6.30 -25.30
C ALA A 153 -6.97 -6.19 -23.79
N GLN A 154 -5.89 -6.81 -23.31
CA GLN A 154 -5.47 -6.68 -21.91
C GLN A 154 -4.90 -5.29 -21.64
N VAL A 155 -4.06 -4.78 -22.53
CA VAL A 155 -3.51 -3.41 -22.44
C VAL A 155 -4.64 -2.38 -22.42
N GLN A 156 -5.63 -2.48 -23.31
CA GLN A 156 -6.77 -1.55 -23.37
C GLN A 156 -7.60 -1.58 -22.07
N ARG A 157 -7.83 -2.75 -21.48
CA ARG A 157 -8.51 -2.85 -20.18
C ARG A 157 -7.73 -2.15 -19.08
N ARG A 158 -6.40 -2.34 -19.03
CA ARG A 158 -5.53 -1.67 -18.05
C ARG A 158 -5.49 -0.16 -18.23
N LEU A 159 -5.43 0.32 -19.47
CA LEU A 159 -5.50 1.74 -19.78
C LEU A 159 -6.84 2.36 -19.34
N LYS A 160 -7.95 1.62 -19.54
CA LYS A 160 -9.27 2.07 -19.05
C LYS A 160 -9.30 2.18 -17.53
N THR A 161 -8.77 1.17 -16.81
CA THR A 161 -8.67 1.21 -15.35
C THR A 161 -7.77 2.36 -14.89
N ALA A 162 -6.61 2.54 -15.52
CA ALA A 162 -5.68 3.62 -15.19
C ALA A 162 -6.29 5.02 -15.36
N ARG A 163 -7.18 5.23 -16.35
CA ARG A 163 -7.90 6.51 -16.50
C ARG A 163 -8.85 6.77 -15.33
N MET A 164 -9.55 5.72 -14.86
CA MET A 164 -10.43 5.85 -13.68
C MET A 164 -9.62 6.14 -12.41
N GLU A 165 -8.49 5.45 -12.25
CA GLU A 165 -7.59 5.69 -11.11
C GLU A 165 -7.00 7.11 -11.14
N MET A 166 -6.55 7.59 -12.32
CA MET A 166 -6.05 8.96 -12.48
C MET A 166 -7.10 10.04 -12.18
N ALA A 167 -8.36 9.78 -12.54
CA ALA A 167 -9.45 10.72 -12.27
C ALA A 167 -9.77 10.86 -10.76
N ALA A 168 -9.33 9.92 -9.93
CA ALA A 168 -9.54 9.92 -8.48
C ALA A 168 -8.39 10.56 -7.69
N GLN A 169 -7.37 11.11 -8.33
CA GLN A 169 -6.18 11.67 -7.65
C GLN A 169 -6.52 12.75 -6.62
N ASP A 170 -7.58 13.52 -6.84
CA ASP A 170 -8.02 14.60 -5.94
C ASP A 170 -8.66 14.07 -4.63
N GLU A 171 -8.90 12.74 -4.53
CA GLU A 171 -9.34 12.10 -3.28
C GLU A 171 -8.19 11.91 -2.29
N PHE A 172 -6.93 12.17 -2.68
CA PHE A 172 -5.73 11.89 -1.89
C PHE A 172 -5.18 13.15 -1.23
N ASP A 173 -4.49 12.98 -0.10
CA ASP A 173 -3.95 14.09 0.67
C ASP A 173 -2.76 14.76 -0.05
N THR A 174 -2.05 13.98 -0.88
CA THR A 174 -0.97 14.49 -1.73
C THR A 174 -0.81 13.64 -2.99
N VAL A 175 -0.35 14.27 -4.06
CA VAL A 175 0.03 13.63 -5.32
C VAL A 175 1.54 13.78 -5.50
N ILE A 176 2.24 12.66 -5.71
CA ILE A 176 3.66 12.63 -6.00
C ILE A 176 3.87 12.07 -7.39
N VAL A 177 4.54 12.83 -8.26
CA VAL A 177 4.84 12.39 -9.62
C VAL A 177 6.05 11.46 -9.60
N ASN A 178 5.88 10.22 -10.09
CA ASN A 178 6.95 9.26 -10.24
C ASN A 178 7.63 9.39 -11.61
N ASP A 179 8.49 10.39 -11.72
CA ASP A 179 9.41 10.62 -12.85
C ASP A 179 10.71 9.82 -12.65
N GLU A 180 11.44 10.12 -11.58
CA GLU A 180 12.65 9.45 -11.15
C GLU A 180 12.44 8.80 -9.78
N VAL A 181 12.82 7.53 -9.65
CA VAL A 181 12.55 6.73 -8.43
C VAL A 181 13.19 7.35 -7.19
N ASP A 182 14.44 7.81 -7.27
CA ASP A 182 15.15 8.39 -6.11
C ASP A 182 14.52 9.70 -5.63
N ASN A 183 14.02 10.52 -6.57
CA ASN A 183 13.31 11.75 -6.27
C ASN A 183 11.96 11.45 -5.61
N THR A 184 11.21 10.50 -6.16
CA THR A 184 9.94 10.03 -5.60
C THR A 184 10.10 9.48 -4.19
N VAL A 185 11.12 8.66 -3.96
CA VAL A 185 11.47 8.11 -2.64
C VAL A 185 11.78 9.22 -1.64
N THR A 186 12.50 10.25 -2.07
CA THR A 186 12.84 11.40 -1.21
C THR A 186 11.59 12.19 -0.82
N GLN A 187 10.68 12.46 -1.78
CA GLN A 187 9.41 13.16 -1.52
C GLN A 187 8.51 12.35 -0.58
N LEU A 188 8.41 11.03 -0.79
CA LEU A 188 7.67 10.14 0.12
C LEU A 188 8.23 10.17 1.53
N ALA A 189 9.56 10.05 1.69
CA ALA A 189 10.20 10.07 3.00
C ALA A 189 9.97 11.40 3.74
N GLN A 190 10.01 12.53 3.04
CA GLN A 190 9.70 13.85 3.60
C GLN A 190 8.24 13.92 4.04
N TYR A 191 7.30 13.50 3.19
CA TYR A 191 5.87 13.48 3.53
C TYR A 191 5.56 12.58 4.73
N MET A 192 6.23 11.43 4.82
CA MET A 192 6.11 10.47 5.92
C MET A 192 6.87 10.90 7.19
N GLN A 193 7.68 11.96 7.12
CA GLN A 193 8.53 12.45 8.22
C GLN A 193 9.54 11.37 8.69
N LEU A 194 10.19 10.70 7.75
CA LEU A 194 11.19 9.66 8.00
C LEU A 194 12.62 10.17 7.98
N ALA A 195 12.85 11.35 7.43
CA ALA A 195 14.15 12.00 7.26
C ALA A 195 14.24 13.25 8.15
#